data_806df25c7044943bdc0ee7360c87ec92
#
_entry.id   806df25c7044943bdc0ee7360c87ec92
#
_cell.length_a   1.000
_cell.length_b   1.000
_cell.length_c   1.000
_cell.angle_alpha   90.00
_cell.angle_beta   90.00
_cell.angle_gamma   90.00
#
_symmetry.space_group_name_H-M   'P 1'
#
loop_
_entity.id
_entity.type
_entity.pdbx_description
1 polymer ?
#
loop_
_entity_poly.entity_id
_entity_poly.type
_entity_poly.pdbx_seq_one_letter_code
_entity_poly.pdbx_strand_id
1 'polypeptide(L)'
;FTHGTIREWIEGMTVVVDTGEEHKITDGITPSGRLLGIYQNVFPLLTKETGALRASKPELHDDATGYNLWNTSIGPRQLLDQLVGSEGTLGIITSVTFRITPHKEHSMTTCIPIASKELLSSYIEIAKHHKSESIFMYDEGFMQLSERYHPTLTPFFVDTPYILLVTHTHFDKEKLHHTVKTFRSALPIEDYLLKTLEGVHTLSRILPTSFLYSLFDMYTSKTQLPITIANGLIVTVHDIPSFLYDLEEYLNTLGRLYSITGNIGSGHISITTAFDPQGRDYSKDISAYASSIFSIVKNYKGGISAVSGEGLARTPYLSYVYNDATLSIFRKIKEAWDPLSIL
;
A
#
# COMPACT_ATOMS: atom_id res chain seq x y z
N PHE A 1 -7.57 -5.94 1.78
CA PHE A 1 -8.60 -5.07 1.17
C PHE A 1 -9.95 -5.12 1.91
N THR A 2 -10.23 -6.16 2.67
CA THR A 2 -11.53 -6.34 3.37
C THR A 2 -11.76 -5.32 4.48
N HIS A 3 -10.69 -4.84 5.10
CA HIS A 3 -10.78 -3.94 6.25
C HIS A 3 -10.52 -2.47 5.90
N GLY A 4 -10.19 -2.16 4.65
CA GLY A 4 -9.82 -0.80 4.23
C GLY A 4 -8.49 -0.35 4.84
N THR A 5 -8.30 0.96 4.90
CA THR A 5 -7.13 1.59 5.50
C THR A 5 -7.31 1.81 6.99
N ILE A 6 -6.21 1.99 7.72
CA ILE A 6 -6.24 2.33 9.16
C ILE A 6 -7.04 3.61 9.44
N ARG A 7 -7.17 4.50 8.46
CA ARG A 7 -7.99 5.74 8.55
C ARG A 7 -9.44 5.48 8.94
N GLU A 8 -10.00 4.37 8.48
CA GLU A 8 -11.40 3.99 8.75
C GLU A 8 -11.61 3.46 10.17
N TRP A 9 -10.53 3.08 10.84
CA TRP A 9 -10.53 2.47 12.17
C TRP A 9 -10.20 3.45 13.29
N ILE A 10 -9.73 4.66 12.97
CA ILE A 10 -9.35 5.67 13.95
C ILE A 10 -10.58 6.47 14.38
N GLU A 11 -10.87 6.47 15.69
CA GLU A 11 -11.95 7.23 16.32
C GLU A 11 -11.45 8.49 17.03
N GLY A 12 -10.17 8.53 17.37
CA GLY A 12 -9.57 9.69 18.04
C GLY A 12 -8.06 9.60 18.10
N MET A 13 -7.43 10.75 18.29
CA MET A 13 -5.99 10.91 18.52
C MET A 13 -5.71 11.95 19.57
N THR A 14 -4.59 11.79 20.27
CA THR A 14 -3.95 12.87 21.02
C THR A 14 -2.71 13.32 20.25
N VAL A 15 -2.59 14.63 20.03
CA VAL A 15 -1.52 15.23 19.24
C VAL A 15 -0.90 16.41 19.99
N VAL A 16 0.42 16.51 19.95
CA VAL A 16 1.16 17.70 20.35
C VAL A 16 1.40 18.54 19.09
N VAL A 17 0.92 19.76 19.09
CA VAL A 17 1.04 20.72 17.98
C VAL A 17 2.30 21.59 18.09
N ASP A 18 2.55 22.44 17.12
CA ASP A 18 3.73 23.32 16.98
C ASP A 18 4.04 24.20 18.23
N THR A 19 3.04 24.55 19.01
CA THR A 19 3.20 25.32 20.25
C THR A 19 3.58 24.47 21.46
N GLY A 20 3.60 23.14 21.34
CA GLY A 20 3.77 22.22 22.46
C GLY A 20 2.47 21.92 23.23
N GLU A 21 1.35 22.51 22.81
CA GLU A 21 0.04 22.16 23.39
C GLU A 21 -0.38 20.75 22.99
N GLU A 22 -0.91 20.00 23.97
CA GLU A 22 -1.48 18.68 23.72
C GLU A 22 -3.00 18.79 23.56
N HIS A 23 -3.52 18.22 22.46
CA HIS A 23 -4.93 18.22 22.15
C HIS A 23 -5.43 16.79 21.84
N LYS A 24 -6.59 16.45 22.44
CA LYS A 24 -7.32 15.22 22.08
C LYS A 24 -8.35 15.57 21.02
N ILE A 25 -8.27 14.92 19.86
CA ILE A 25 -9.17 15.11 18.73
C ILE A 25 -10.05 13.87 18.60
N THR A 26 -11.37 14.04 18.65
CA THR A 26 -12.40 13.00 18.44
C THR A 26 -13.56 13.60 17.70
N ASP A 27 -14.48 12.76 17.19
CA ASP A 27 -15.73 13.24 16.63
C ASP A 27 -16.52 14.05 17.67
N GLY A 28 -17.01 15.23 17.30
CA GLY A 28 -17.81 16.10 18.16
C GLY A 28 -17.06 16.96 19.16
N ILE A 29 -15.71 16.92 19.19
CA ILE A 29 -14.94 17.83 20.03
C ILE A 29 -15.07 19.28 19.51
N THR A 30 -15.09 20.24 20.44
CA THR A 30 -14.95 21.67 20.10
C THR A 30 -13.47 22.04 20.17
N PRO A 31 -12.83 22.42 19.06
CA PRO A 31 -11.44 22.84 19.05
C PRO A 31 -11.23 24.06 19.98
N SER A 32 -10.12 24.08 20.71
CA SER A 32 -9.72 25.18 21.59
C SER A 32 -8.23 25.45 21.49
N GLY A 33 -7.74 26.55 22.09
CA GLY A 33 -6.32 26.89 22.06
C GLY A 33 -5.75 26.97 20.65
N ARG A 34 -4.55 26.46 20.46
CA ARG A 34 -3.88 26.43 19.14
C ARG A 34 -4.69 25.64 18.09
N LEU A 35 -5.35 24.56 18.50
CA LEU A 35 -6.16 23.72 17.60
C LEU A 35 -7.34 24.49 16.98
N LEU A 36 -7.94 25.44 17.71
CA LEU A 36 -8.98 26.31 17.17
C LEU A 36 -8.44 27.19 16.05
N GLY A 37 -7.24 27.77 16.21
CA GLY A 37 -6.59 28.56 15.17
C GLY A 37 -6.28 27.74 13.93
N ILE A 38 -5.81 26.51 14.08
CA ILE A 38 -5.61 25.56 12.96
C ILE A 38 -6.94 25.31 12.24
N TYR A 39 -7.99 24.96 12.98
CA TYR A 39 -9.31 24.69 12.41
C TYR A 39 -9.88 25.90 11.63
N GLN A 40 -9.75 27.12 12.18
CA GLN A 40 -10.21 28.35 11.54
C GLN A 40 -9.49 28.65 10.21
N ASN A 41 -8.25 28.22 10.05
CA ASN A 41 -7.50 28.36 8.78
C ASN A 41 -7.80 27.23 7.80
N VAL A 42 -7.88 25.99 8.28
CA VAL A 42 -8.04 24.79 7.45
C VAL A 42 -9.47 24.65 6.91
N PHE A 43 -10.49 24.86 7.76
CA PHE A 43 -11.89 24.63 7.38
C PHE A 43 -12.34 25.52 6.20
N PRO A 44 -12.11 26.84 6.20
CA PRO A 44 -12.46 27.69 5.06
C PRO A 44 -11.69 27.34 3.79
N LEU A 45 -10.42 26.96 3.92
CA LEU A 45 -9.59 26.53 2.80
C LEU A 45 -10.19 25.29 2.12
N LEU A 46 -10.47 24.23 2.87
CA LEU A 46 -11.03 22.98 2.33
C LEU A 46 -12.44 23.19 1.77
N THR A 47 -13.27 24.03 2.42
CA THR A 47 -14.59 24.36 1.93
C THR A 47 -14.56 25.08 0.59
N LYS A 48 -13.66 26.07 0.45
CA LYS A 48 -13.47 26.84 -0.79
C LYS A 48 -12.97 25.94 -1.93
N GLU A 49 -12.03 25.08 -1.65
CA GLU A 49 -11.34 24.24 -2.65
C GLU A 49 -12.02 22.87 -2.87
N THR A 50 -13.20 22.63 -2.29
CA THR A 50 -13.91 21.33 -2.36
C THR A 50 -14.07 20.82 -3.80
N GLY A 51 -14.36 21.69 -4.76
CA GLY A 51 -14.53 21.29 -6.17
C GLY A 51 -13.22 20.80 -6.79
N ALA A 52 -12.12 21.54 -6.57
CA ALA A 52 -10.80 21.18 -7.06
C ALA A 52 -10.28 19.89 -6.40
N LEU A 53 -10.50 19.75 -5.11
CA LEU A 53 -10.14 18.55 -4.35
C LEU A 53 -10.89 17.31 -4.86
N ARG A 54 -12.21 17.40 -5.04
CA ARG A 54 -12.99 16.29 -5.59
C ARG A 54 -12.53 15.87 -6.99
N ALA A 55 -12.20 16.84 -7.84
CA ALA A 55 -11.73 16.56 -9.19
C ALA A 55 -10.34 15.92 -9.24
N SER A 56 -9.52 16.11 -8.20
CA SER A 56 -8.16 15.57 -8.12
C SER A 56 -8.04 14.35 -7.22
N LYS A 57 -9.14 13.89 -6.59
CA LYS A 57 -9.14 12.69 -5.77
C LYS A 57 -8.84 11.47 -6.64
N PRO A 58 -7.80 10.67 -6.33
CA PRO A 58 -7.58 9.41 -7.01
C PRO A 58 -8.76 8.44 -6.80
N GLU A 59 -9.20 7.77 -7.85
CA GLU A 59 -10.24 6.74 -7.81
C GLU A 59 -9.64 5.38 -7.46
N LEU A 60 -8.95 5.32 -6.31
CA LEU A 60 -8.24 4.14 -5.84
C LEU A 60 -8.90 3.60 -4.57
N HIS A 61 -8.80 2.28 -4.35
CA HIS A 61 -9.38 1.64 -3.17
C HIS A 61 -8.71 2.12 -1.88
N ASP A 62 -7.39 2.05 -1.83
CA ASP A 62 -6.58 2.48 -0.70
C ASP A 62 -5.49 3.43 -1.22
N ASP A 63 -5.55 4.70 -0.84
CA ASP A 63 -4.53 5.66 -1.23
C ASP A 63 -4.07 6.45 0.01
N ALA A 64 -2.78 6.40 0.28
CA ALA A 64 -2.15 7.15 1.35
C ALA A 64 -1.22 8.25 0.83
N THR A 65 -1.28 8.54 -0.48
CA THR A 65 -0.44 9.57 -1.11
C THR A 65 -0.83 10.96 -0.62
N GLY A 66 0.09 11.66 0.03
CA GLY A 66 -0.10 12.99 0.56
C GLY A 66 -1.07 13.07 1.74
N TYR A 67 -1.51 14.29 2.08
CA TYR A 67 -2.48 14.49 3.16
C TYR A 67 -3.89 14.05 2.74
N ASN A 68 -4.63 13.42 3.66
CA ASN A 68 -6.02 13.04 3.41
C ASN A 68 -6.95 14.25 3.51
N LEU A 69 -7.23 14.87 2.38
CA LEU A 69 -8.11 16.03 2.25
C LEU A 69 -9.48 15.69 1.62
N TRP A 70 -9.71 14.43 1.30
CA TRP A 70 -10.83 13.98 0.49
C TRP A 70 -12.13 13.80 1.28
N ASN A 71 -12.02 13.68 2.61
CA ASN A 71 -13.20 13.61 3.46
C ASN A 71 -13.78 15.03 3.62
N THR A 72 -14.95 15.24 3.04
CA THR A 72 -15.67 16.52 3.09
C THR A 72 -16.59 16.62 4.30
N SER A 73 -16.46 15.76 5.30
CA SER A 73 -17.21 15.87 6.54
C SER A 73 -16.92 17.22 7.22
N ILE A 74 -17.99 17.91 7.62
CA ILE A 74 -17.88 19.20 8.31
C ILE A 74 -17.57 18.92 9.79
N GLY A 75 -16.53 19.56 10.31
CA GLY A 75 -16.24 19.50 11.74
C GLY A 75 -14.83 19.00 12.08
N PRO A 76 -14.55 18.74 13.37
CA PRO A 76 -13.24 18.34 13.87
C PRO A 76 -12.68 17.04 13.28
N ARG A 77 -13.53 16.19 12.73
CA ARG A 77 -13.12 14.98 12.00
C ARG A 77 -12.12 15.28 10.87
N GLN A 78 -12.24 16.44 10.22
CA GLN A 78 -11.30 16.85 9.18
C GLN A 78 -9.86 16.98 9.71
N LEU A 79 -9.68 17.46 10.95
CA LEU A 79 -8.35 17.57 11.56
C LEU A 79 -7.75 16.18 11.84
N LEU A 80 -8.60 15.24 12.29
CA LEU A 80 -8.20 13.86 12.51
C LEU A 80 -7.76 13.21 11.20
N ASP A 81 -8.54 13.38 10.14
CA ASP A 81 -8.26 12.78 8.83
C ASP A 81 -6.93 13.29 8.22
N GLN A 82 -6.56 14.56 8.47
CA GLN A 82 -5.28 15.12 8.03
C GLN A 82 -4.08 14.54 8.79
N LEU A 83 -4.24 14.25 10.09
CA LEU A 83 -3.18 13.69 10.91
C LEU A 83 -2.85 12.25 10.54
N VAL A 84 -3.84 11.48 10.06
CA VAL A 84 -3.61 10.09 9.65
C VAL A 84 -2.79 10.05 8.36
N GLY A 85 -1.57 9.55 8.45
CA GLY A 85 -0.62 9.53 7.34
C GLY A 85 0.19 10.82 7.19
N SER A 86 0.13 11.75 8.15
CA SER A 86 0.90 13.00 8.11
C SER A 86 2.40 12.83 8.37
N GLU A 87 2.84 11.64 8.77
CA GLU A 87 4.26 11.29 9.00
C GLU A 87 4.99 12.26 9.95
N GLY A 88 4.27 12.81 10.96
CA GLY A 88 4.83 13.76 11.91
C GLY A 88 4.95 15.20 11.42
N THR A 89 4.56 15.50 10.19
CA THR A 89 4.71 16.84 9.59
C THR A 89 3.66 17.85 10.05
N LEU A 90 2.57 17.40 10.67
CA LEU A 90 1.47 18.25 11.18
C LEU A 90 1.38 18.27 12.70
N GLY A 91 2.05 17.36 13.39
CA GLY A 91 2.03 17.22 14.84
C GLY A 91 2.62 15.89 15.26
N ILE A 92 2.91 15.76 16.55
CA ILE A 92 3.42 14.52 17.15
C ILE A 92 2.25 13.77 17.78
N ILE A 93 1.88 12.63 17.21
CA ILE A 93 0.80 11.77 17.69
C ILE A 93 1.30 11.00 18.91
N THR A 94 0.67 11.20 20.08
CA THR A 94 1.05 10.55 21.35
C THR A 94 0.14 9.39 21.71
N SER A 95 -1.11 9.42 21.29
CA SER A 95 -2.03 8.29 21.46
C SER A 95 -3.07 8.21 20.33
N VAL A 96 -3.59 6.99 20.10
CA VAL A 96 -4.63 6.73 19.08
C VAL A 96 -5.69 5.83 19.70
N THR A 97 -6.95 6.17 19.45
CA THR A 97 -8.11 5.34 19.79
C THR A 97 -8.61 4.66 18.53
N PHE A 98 -8.62 3.32 18.52
CA PHE A 98 -9.08 2.50 17.40
C PHE A 98 -10.42 1.84 17.71
N ARG A 99 -11.25 1.77 16.68
CA ARG A 99 -12.32 0.78 16.62
C ARG A 99 -11.69 -0.59 16.41
N ILE A 100 -12.23 -1.61 17.03
CA ILE A 100 -11.75 -2.99 16.93
C ILE A 100 -12.81 -3.88 16.28
N THR A 101 -12.39 -5.00 15.71
CA THR A 101 -13.27 -6.03 15.15
C THR A 101 -12.96 -7.38 15.76
N PRO A 102 -13.94 -8.30 15.88
CA PRO A 102 -13.68 -9.65 16.36
C PRO A 102 -12.69 -10.40 15.48
N HIS A 103 -11.73 -11.06 16.09
CA HIS A 103 -10.76 -11.90 15.39
C HIS A 103 -11.41 -13.20 14.92
N LYS A 104 -11.25 -13.53 13.64
CA LYS A 104 -11.68 -14.81 13.08
C LYS A 104 -10.59 -15.84 13.31
N GLU A 105 -10.89 -16.88 14.11
CA GLU A 105 -9.90 -17.85 14.60
C GLU A 105 -9.37 -18.80 13.52
N HIS A 106 -10.18 -19.05 12.49
CA HIS A 106 -9.84 -20.01 11.44
C HIS A 106 -9.47 -19.32 10.15
N SER A 107 -8.39 -19.75 9.52
CA SER A 107 -7.95 -19.24 8.22
C SER A 107 -7.43 -20.37 7.34
N MET A 108 -7.62 -20.23 6.05
CA MET A 108 -7.06 -21.10 5.01
C MET A 108 -6.54 -20.26 3.85
N THR A 109 -5.33 -20.54 3.40
CA THR A 109 -4.72 -19.87 2.26
C THR A 109 -4.59 -20.86 1.10
N THR A 110 -5.18 -20.49 -0.03
CA THR A 110 -5.04 -21.23 -1.30
C THR A 110 -3.93 -20.58 -2.13
N CYS A 111 -2.96 -21.40 -2.53
CA CYS A 111 -1.89 -21.03 -3.43
C CYS A 111 -2.31 -21.38 -4.86
N ILE A 112 -2.30 -20.39 -5.77
CA ILE A 112 -2.81 -20.50 -7.13
C ILE A 112 -1.69 -20.11 -8.11
N PRO A 113 -1.17 -21.03 -8.93
CA PRO A 113 -0.25 -20.68 -10.00
C PRO A 113 -1.00 -19.95 -11.13
N ILE A 114 -0.42 -18.88 -11.64
CA ILE A 114 -1.00 -18.04 -12.69
C ILE A 114 -0.07 -18.06 -13.89
N ALA A 115 -0.55 -18.64 -14.99
CA ALA A 115 0.22 -18.84 -16.21
C ALA A 115 0.49 -17.54 -17.00
N SER A 116 -0.35 -16.51 -16.83
CA SER A 116 -0.16 -15.22 -17.50
C SER A 116 -0.83 -14.08 -16.73
N LYS A 117 -0.31 -12.86 -16.90
CA LYS A 117 -0.82 -11.66 -16.19
C LYS A 117 -2.25 -11.27 -16.60
N GLU A 118 -2.66 -11.60 -17.81
CA GLU A 118 -4.01 -11.32 -18.31
C GLU A 118 -5.09 -12.03 -17.48
N LEU A 119 -4.74 -13.14 -16.86
CA LEU A 119 -5.66 -13.91 -16.02
C LEU A 119 -5.83 -13.28 -14.62
N LEU A 120 -4.91 -12.42 -14.17
CA LEU A 120 -4.92 -11.89 -12.79
C LEU A 120 -6.24 -11.23 -12.42
N SER A 121 -6.79 -10.36 -13.29
CA SER A 121 -8.04 -9.66 -12.99
C SER A 121 -9.20 -10.63 -12.73
N SER A 122 -9.33 -11.68 -13.56
CA SER A 122 -10.41 -12.66 -13.40
C SER A 122 -10.29 -13.47 -12.10
N TYR A 123 -9.06 -13.86 -11.72
CA TYR A 123 -8.82 -14.57 -10.46
C TYR A 123 -9.07 -13.68 -9.24
N ILE A 124 -8.70 -12.38 -9.31
CA ILE A 124 -8.98 -11.42 -8.27
C ILE A 124 -10.50 -11.24 -8.08
N GLU A 125 -11.25 -11.10 -9.18
CA GLU A 125 -12.71 -10.96 -9.12
C GLU A 125 -13.39 -12.20 -8.53
N ILE A 126 -12.95 -13.40 -8.91
CA ILE A 126 -13.45 -14.66 -8.32
C ILE A 126 -13.14 -14.68 -6.82
N ALA A 127 -11.92 -14.34 -6.41
CA ALA A 127 -11.52 -14.32 -5.01
C ALA A 127 -12.34 -13.31 -4.19
N LYS A 128 -12.59 -12.11 -4.73
CA LYS A 128 -13.45 -11.09 -4.10
C LYS A 128 -14.90 -11.57 -3.98
N HIS A 129 -15.44 -12.17 -5.04
CA HIS A 129 -16.80 -12.72 -5.01
C HIS A 129 -16.97 -13.75 -3.89
N HIS A 130 -15.95 -14.57 -3.63
CA HIS A 130 -15.91 -15.55 -2.54
C HIS A 130 -15.46 -14.96 -1.19
N LYS A 131 -15.44 -13.63 -1.04
CA LYS A 131 -15.16 -12.91 0.21
C LYS A 131 -13.81 -13.28 0.85
N SER A 132 -12.78 -13.43 0.03
CA SER A 132 -11.42 -13.62 0.54
C SER A 132 -10.99 -12.44 1.41
N GLU A 133 -10.16 -12.71 2.41
CA GLU A 133 -9.61 -11.71 3.34
C GLU A 133 -8.45 -10.93 2.72
N SER A 134 -7.60 -11.65 1.98
CA SER A 134 -6.44 -11.06 1.30
C SER A 134 -6.11 -11.80 0.00
N ILE A 135 -5.50 -11.08 -0.95
CA ILE A 135 -5.04 -11.63 -2.23
C ILE A 135 -3.64 -11.07 -2.48
N PHE A 136 -2.62 -11.85 -2.12
CA PHE A 136 -1.23 -11.49 -2.36
C PHE A 136 -0.71 -12.13 -3.64
N MET A 137 0.10 -11.38 -4.39
CA MET A 137 0.81 -11.83 -5.58
C MET A 137 2.32 -11.85 -5.32
N TYR A 138 2.97 -12.85 -5.89
CA TYR A 138 4.43 -12.97 -5.97
C TYR A 138 4.81 -13.34 -7.40
N ASP A 139 5.84 -12.67 -7.93
CA ASP A 139 6.35 -12.91 -9.28
C ASP A 139 7.45 -13.98 -9.33
N GLU A 140 7.89 -14.31 -10.54
CA GLU A 140 8.98 -15.25 -10.79
C GLU A 140 10.29 -14.83 -10.09
N GLY A 141 10.61 -13.52 -10.06
CA GLY A 141 11.80 -13.02 -9.39
C GLY A 141 11.81 -13.33 -7.88
N PHE A 142 10.66 -13.18 -7.22
CA PHE A 142 10.49 -13.60 -5.83
C PHE A 142 10.70 -15.10 -5.66
N MET A 143 10.11 -15.91 -6.56
CA MET A 143 10.19 -17.38 -6.49
C MET A 143 11.62 -17.87 -6.67
N GLN A 144 12.36 -17.32 -7.64
CA GLN A 144 13.78 -17.64 -7.88
C GLN A 144 14.64 -17.33 -6.65
N LEU A 145 14.44 -16.18 -6.01
CA LEU A 145 15.15 -15.84 -4.77
C LEU A 145 14.78 -16.80 -3.64
N SER A 146 13.48 -17.12 -3.50
CA SER A 146 12.98 -18.03 -2.46
C SER A 146 13.53 -19.45 -2.63
N GLU A 147 13.52 -19.98 -3.83
CA GLU A 147 14.04 -21.31 -4.15
C GLU A 147 15.52 -21.42 -3.78
N ARG A 148 16.30 -20.41 -4.12
CA ARG A 148 17.74 -20.39 -3.87
C ARG A 148 18.10 -20.36 -2.39
N TYR A 149 17.37 -19.60 -1.58
CA TYR A 149 17.74 -19.32 -0.18
C TYR A 149 16.80 -19.97 0.84
N HIS A 150 15.62 -20.38 0.44
CA HIS A 150 14.61 -21.04 1.28
C HIS A 150 13.94 -22.21 0.56
N PRO A 151 14.68 -23.31 0.32
CA PRO A 151 14.18 -24.48 -0.42
C PRO A 151 12.90 -25.08 0.15
N THR A 152 12.60 -24.84 1.44
CA THR A 152 11.36 -25.29 2.09
C THR A 152 10.10 -24.66 1.51
N LEU A 153 10.22 -23.54 0.77
CA LEU A 153 9.13 -22.89 0.08
C LEU A 153 8.89 -23.43 -1.33
N THR A 154 9.90 -24.09 -1.92
CA THR A 154 9.84 -24.65 -3.29
C THR A 154 8.59 -25.50 -3.57
N PRO A 155 8.10 -26.34 -2.61
CA PRO A 155 6.89 -27.11 -2.87
C PRO A 155 5.62 -26.28 -3.12
N PHE A 156 5.63 -25.00 -2.77
CA PHE A 156 4.52 -24.06 -3.00
C PHE A 156 4.66 -23.32 -4.31
N PHE A 157 5.85 -23.31 -4.91
CA PHE A 157 6.16 -22.63 -6.16
C PHE A 157 6.19 -23.64 -7.28
N VAL A 158 5.40 -23.36 -8.32
CA VAL A 158 5.38 -24.11 -9.58
C VAL A 158 6.08 -23.24 -10.60
N ASP A 159 6.55 -23.82 -11.69
CA ASP A 159 7.11 -23.09 -12.83
C ASP A 159 6.00 -22.26 -13.51
N THR A 160 5.84 -21.04 -13.02
CA THR A 160 4.77 -20.10 -13.40
C THR A 160 5.24 -18.65 -13.18
N PRO A 161 4.83 -17.70 -14.03
CA PRO A 161 5.22 -16.28 -13.87
C PRO A 161 4.76 -15.64 -12.56
N TYR A 162 3.59 -16.07 -12.04
CA TYR A 162 3.03 -15.50 -10.82
C TYR A 162 2.37 -16.56 -9.95
N ILE A 163 2.33 -16.28 -8.65
CA ILE A 163 1.55 -17.03 -7.67
C ILE A 163 0.63 -16.09 -6.94
N LEU A 164 -0.64 -16.49 -6.79
CA LEU A 164 -1.58 -15.82 -5.89
C LEU A 164 -1.74 -16.63 -4.61
N LEU A 165 -1.68 -15.93 -3.49
CA LEU A 165 -2.05 -16.44 -2.17
C LEU A 165 -3.37 -15.80 -1.77
N VAL A 166 -4.44 -16.57 -1.82
CA VAL A 166 -5.80 -16.13 -1.49
C VAL A 166 -6.18 -16.69 -0.13
N THR A 167 -6.35 -15.81 0.85
CA THR A 167 -6.69 -16.19 2.22
C THR A 167 -8.17 -15.98 2.50
N HIS A 168 -8.81 -16.98 3.06
CA HIS A 168 -10.16 -16.92 3.61
C HIS A 168 -10.10 -17.11 5.11
N THR A 169 -10.97 -16.42 5.85
CA THR A 169 -11.08 -16.49 7.30
C THR A 169 -12.54 -16.64 7.73
N HIS A 170 -12.77 -17.35 8.82
CA HIS A 170 -14.11 -17.53 9.39
C HIS A 170 -14.06 -17.84 10.89
N PHE A 171 -15.13 -17.54 11.64
CA PHE A 171 -15.29 -17.96 13.05
C PHE A 171 -15.60 -19.45 13.19
N ASP A 172 -16.13 -20.09 12.15
CA ASP A 172 -16.55 -21.49 12.08
C ASP A 172 -15.67 -22.22 11.05
N LYS A 173 -15.02 -23.30 11.51
CA LYS A 173 -14.09 -24.06 10.68
C LYS A 173 -14.79 -24.79 9.53
N GLU A 174 -15.98 -25.35 9.73
CA GLU A 174 -16.70 -26.08 8.67
C GLU A 174 -17.17 -25.14 7.57
N LYS A 175 -17.65 -23.94 7.94
CA LYS A 175 -18.03 -22.90 6.97
C LYS A 175 -16.81 -22.40 6.20
N LEU A 176 -15.65 -22.28 6.86
CA LEU A 176 -14.41 -21.94 6.15
C LEU A 176 -14.06 -23.00 5.10
N HIS A 177 -14.07 -24.28 5.47
CA HIS A 177 -13.81 -25.39 4.53
C HIS A 177 -14.79 -25.37 3.36
N HIS A 178 -16.07 -25.14 3.62
CA HIS A 178 -17.08 -25.01 2.55
C HIS A 178 -16.79 -23.84 1.62
N THR A 179 -16.47 -22.67 2.19
CA THR A 179 -16.12 -21.46 1.40
C THR A 179 -14.91 -21.71 0.51
N VAL A 180 -13.84 -22.28 1.07
CA VAL A 180 -12.61 -22.56 0.30
C VAL A 180 -12.87 -23.62 -0.78
N LYS A 181 -13.65 -24.67 -0.49
CA LYS A 181 -14.04 -25.66 -1.50
C LYS A 181 -14.81 -25.04 -2.66
N THR A 182 -15.80 -24.19 -2.37
CA THR A 182 -16.60 -23.51 -3.38
C THR A 182 -15.74 -22.53 -4.18
N PHE A 183 -14.85 -21.80 -3.53
CA PHE A 183 -13.89 -20.92 -4.18
C PHE A 183 -12.99 -21.71 -5.16
N ARG A 184 -12.37 -22.79 -4.72
CA ARG A 184 -11.50 -23.63 -5.56
C ARG A 184 -12.24 -24.17 -6.78
N SER A 185 -13.49 -24.59 -6.62
CA SER A 185 -14.31 -25.11 -7.74
C SER A 185 -14.71 -24.02 -8.75
N ALA A 186 -14.65 -22.75 -8.37
CA ALA A 186 -14.95 -21.61 -9.26
C ALA A 186 -13.72 -21.14 -10.05
N LEU A 187 -12.52 -21.59 -9.70
CA LEU A 187 -11.29 -21.18 -10.39
C LEU A 187 -11.17 -21.92 -11.73
N PRO A 188 -10.77 -21.23 -12.82
CA PRO A 188 -10.57 -21.84 -14.13
C PRO A 188 -9.21 -22.55 -14.23
N ILE A 189 -8.94 -23.45 -13.29
CA ILE A 189 -7.68 -24.19 -13.18
C ILE A 189 -7.96 -25.58 -12.57
N GLU A 190 -7.16 -26.56 -12.95
CA GLU A 190 -7.25 -27.91 -12.42
C GLU A 190 -6.97 -27.95 -10.90
N ASP A 191 -7.86 -28.55 -10.12
CA ASP A 191 -7.80 -28.52 -8.66
C ASP A 191 -6.50 -29.12 -8.09
N TYR A 192 -5.88 -30.08 -8.78
CA TYR A 192 -4.62 -30.68 -8.34
C TYR A 192 -3.43 -29.71 -8.35
N LEU A 193 -3.51 -28.61 -9.13
CA LEU A 193 -2.50 -27.54 -9.14
C LEU A 193 -2.64 -26.60 -7.94
N LEU A 194 -3.78 -26.64 -7.26
CA LEU A 194 -4.05 -25.79 -6.11
C LEU A 194 -3.53 -26.40 -4.82
N LYS A 195 -2.78 -25.65 -4.05
CA LYS A 195 -2.34 -26.03 -2.72
C LYS A 195 -3.07 -25.20 -1.67
N THR A 196 -3.51 -25.83 -0.58
CA THR A 196 -4.19 -25.11 0.51
C THR A 196 -3.47 -25.37 1.82
N LEU A 197 -3.24 -24.32 2.56
CA LEU A 197 -2.59 -24.30 3.88
C LEU A 197 -3.60 -23.89 4.94
N GLU A 198 -3.71 -24.67 6.01
CA GLU A 198 -4.50 -24.29 7.18
C GLU A 198 -3.67 -23.43 8.14
N GLY A 199 -4.30 -22.36 8.65
CA GLY A 199 -3.70 -21.44 9.63
C GLY A 199 -2.93 -20.27 8.98
N VAL A 200 -3.12 -19.08 9.52
CA VAL A 200 -2.49 -17.82 9.08
C VAL A 200 -0.95 -17.86 9.20
N HIS A 201 -0.45 -18.83 9.96
CA HIS A 201 0.90 -18.75 10.50
C HIS A 201 2.02 -19.22 9.59
N THR A 202 1.71 -19.91 8.49
CA THR A 202 2.76 -20.55 7.71
C THR A 202 3.35 -19.61 6.65
N LEU A 203 2.53 -18.97 5.83
CA LEU A 203 3.04 -18.12 4.75
C LEU A 203 3.23 -16.66 5.16
N SER A 204 2.32 -16.06 5.93
CA SER A 204 2.47 -14.67 6.38
C SER A 204 3.63 -14.45 7.36
N ARG A 205 4.07 -15.50 8.06
CA ARG A 205 5.31 -15.48 8.86
C ARG A 205 6.56 -15.72 8.02
N ILE A 206 6.43 -16.49 6.94
CA ILE A 206 7.55 -16.84 6.07
C ILE A 206 7.79 -15.72 5.04
N LEU A 207 6.75 -14.97 4.68
CA LEU A 207 6.77 -13.95 3.62
C LEU A 207 6.43 -12.52 4.12
N PRO A 208 6.94 -12.02 5.25
CA PRO A 208 6.82 -10.60 5.57
C PRO A 208 7.64 -9.79 4.54
N THR A 209 7.32 -8.52 4.38
CA THR A 209 8.08 -7.60 3.51
C THR A 209 9.57 -7.60 3.86
N SER A 210 9.93 -7.75 5.16
CA SER A 210 11.30 -7.91 5.63
C SER A 210 12.01 -9.14 5.06
N PHE A 211 11.27 -10.19 4.72
CA PHE A 211 11.82 -11.40 4.11
C PHE A 211 12.40 -11.12 2.71
N LEU A 212 11.70 -10.33 1.91
CA LEU A 212 12.16 -9.95 0.57
C LEU A 212 13.49 -9.17 0.65
N TYR A 213 13.64 -8.27 1.63
CA TYR A 213 14.90 -7.57 1.86
C TYR A 213 16.03 -8.53 2.22
N SER A 214 15.74 -9.48 3.10
CA SER A 214 16.73 -10.50 3.46
C SER A 214 17.15 -11.35 2.26
N LEU A 215 16.21 -11.70 1.38
CA LEU A 215 16.51 -12.42 0.15
C LEU A 215 17.42 -11.60 -0.78
N PHE A 216 17.12 -10.33 -0.97
CA PHE A 216 17.96 -9.45 -1.78
C PHE A 216 19.33 -9.22 -1.15
N ASP A 217 19.42 -9.06 0.17
CA ASP A 217 20.68 -8.92 0.89
C ASP A 217 21.56 -10.18 0.74
N MET A 218 20.95 -11.35 0.77
CA MET A 218 21.64 -12.61 0.53
C MET A 218 22.06 -12.81 -0.93
N TYR A 219 21.24 -12.34 -1.88
CA TYR A 219 21.50 -12.46 -3.32
C TYR A 219 22.55 -11.47 -3.80
N THR A 220 22.46 -10.23 -3.34
CA THR A 220 23.37 -9.17 -3.74
C THR A 220 24.71 -9.29 -3.01
N SER A 221 25.78 -8.96 -3.68
CA SER A 221 27.06 -8.79 -2.99
C SER A 221 26.94 -7.66 -1.96
N LYS A 222 27.83 -7.60 -0.97
CA LYS A 222 27.87 -6.53 0.05
C LYS A 222 27.96 -5.10 -0.54
N THR A 223 28.07 -4.98 -1.85
CA THR A 223 28.16 -3.71 -2.59
C THR A 223 26.82 -3.26 -3.18
N GLN A 224 25.74 -4.04 -3.07
CA GLN A 224 24.43 -3.66 -3.61
C GLN A 224 23.38 -3.59 -2.49
N LEU A 225 22.53 -2.58 -2.52
CA LEU A 225 21.45 -2.38 -1.55
C LEU A 225 20.07 -2.49 -2.21
N PRO A 226 19.13 -3.20 -1.59
CA PRO A 226 17.73 -3.21 -2.02
C PRO A 226 17.13 -1.81 -1.95
N ILE A 227 16.37 -1.42 -2.97
CA ILE A 227 15.73 -0.12 -3.06
C ILE A 227 14.23 -0.28 -2.88
N THR A 228 13.66 0.55 -2.01
CA THR A 228 12.26 0.51 -1.57
C THR A 228 11.41 1.65 -2.12
N ILE A 229 11.96 2.54 -2.93
CA ILE A 229 11.29 3.75 -3.40
C ILE A 229 9.99 3.45 -4.17
N ALA A 230 9.92 2.28 -4.79
CA ALA A 230 8.76 1.79 -5.53
C ALA A 230 7.90 0.78 -4.75
N ASN A 231 7.96 0.78 -3.42
CA ASN A 231 7.12 -0.10 -2.60
C ASN A 231 5.80 0.57 -2.26
N GLY A 232 4.70 -0.19 -2.40
CA GLY A 232 3.36 0.29 -2.09
C GLY A 232 2.78 1.25 -3.14
N LEU A 233 3.10 1.03 -4.41
CA LEU A 233 2.36 1.65 -5.51
C LEU A 233 0.92 1.13 -5.50
N ILE A 234 0.00 1.91 -6.06
CA ILE A 234 -1.39 1.47 -6.18
C ILE A 234 -1.97 1.87 -7.53
N VAL A 235 -2.66 0.91 -8.16
CA VAL A 235 -3.46 1.10 -9.37
C VAL A 235 -4.83 0.45 -9.20
N THR A 236 -5.77 0.70 -10.10
CA THR A 236 -7.05 -0.03 -10.05
C THR A 236 -6.80 -1.52 -10.35
N VAL A 237 -7.61 -2.40 -9.75
CA VAL A 237 -7.45 -3.85 -9.96
C VAL A 237 -7.60 -4.22 -11.44
N HIS A 238 -8.46 -3.48 -12.16
CA HIS A 238 -8.67 -3.68 -13.59
C HIS A 238 -7.40 -3.44 -14.42
N ASP A 239 -6.60 -2.46 -14.02
CA ASP A 239 -5.41 -2.03 -14.76
C ASP A 239 -4.16 -2.87 -14.43
N ILE A 240 -4.22 -3.77 -13.44
CA ILE A 240 -3.06 -4.57 -13.00
C ILE A 240 -2.35 -5.27 -14.16
N PRO A 241 -3.02 -6.01 -15.09
CA PRO A 241 -2.33 -6.69 -16.14
C PRO A 241 -1.54 -5.76 -17.07
N SER A 242 -2.16 -4.66 -17.51
CA SER A 242 -1.52 -3.67 -18.36
C SER A 242 -0.41 -2.92 -17.65
N PHE A 243 -0.63 -2.57 -16.37
CA PHE A 243 0.37 -1.94 -15.53
C PHE A 243 1.61 -2.83 -15.33
N LEU A 244 1.40 -4.12 -15.08
CA LEU A 244 2.50 -5.08 -14.96
C LEU A 244 3.26 -5.24 -16.29
N TYR A 245 2.56 -5.18 -17.43
CA TYR A 245 3.21 -5.24 -18.73
C TYR A 245 4.20 -4.06 -18.90
N ASP A 246 3.73 -2.83 -18.75
CA ASP A 246 4.56 -1.64 -18.92
C ASP A 246 5.70 -1.60 -17.87
N LEU A 247 5.41 -2.07 -16.66
CA LEU A 247 6.36 -2.12 -15.57
C LEU A 247 7.50 -3.10 -15.85
N GLU A 248 7.18 -4.34 -16.26
CA GLU A 248 8.15 -5.38 -16.58
C GLU A 248 8.97 -5.02 -17.81
N GLU A 249 8.35 -4.41 -18.83
CA GLU A 249 9.07 -3.90 -19.99
C GLU A 249 10.19 -2.95 -19.56
N TYR A 250 9.87 -1.99 -18.70
CA TYR A 250 10.88 -1.07 -18.16
C TYR A 250 11.92 -1.78 -17.29
N LEU A 251 11.49 -2.62 -16.33
CA LEU A 251 12.38 -3.31 -15.39
C LEU A 251 13.39 -4.22 -16.11
N ASN A 252 12.97 -4.88 -17.19
CA ASN A 252 13.83 -5.71 -18.02
C ASN A 252 14.95 -4.90 -18.69
N THR A 253 14.72 -3.61 -19.01
CA THR A 253 15.78 -2.73 -19.56
C THR A 253 16.92 -2.47 -18.57
N LEU A 254 16.67 -2.64 -17.27
CA LEU A 254 17.68 -2.41 -16.24
C LEU A 254 18.74 -3.52 -16.18
N GLY A 255 18.44 -4.71 -16.74
CA GLY A 255 19.34 -5.87 -16.71
C GLY A 255 19.68 -6.33 -15.29
N ARG A 256 18.77 -6.14 -14.33
CA ARG A 256 18.92 -6.46 -12.91
C ARG A 256 17.82 -7.41 -12.46
N LEU A 257 18.11 -8.23 -11.46
CA LEU A 257 17.05 -8.98 -10.80
C LEU A 257 16.10 -8.00 -10.09
N TYR A 258 14.82 -8.22 -10.26
CA TYR A 258 13.78 -7.53 -9.53
C TYR A 258 12.75 -8.52 -9.00
N SER A 259 11.95 -8.08 -8.06
CA SER A 259 10.77 -8.81 -7.59
C SER A 259 9.58 -7.88 -7.49
N ILE A 260 8.43 -8.35 -7.98
CA ILE A 260 7.15 -7.68 -7.89
C ILE A 260 6.25 -8.47 -6.94
N THR A 261 5.81 -7.81 -5.89
CA THR A 261 4.90 -8.41 -4.90
C THR A 261 3.78 -7.43 -4.57
N GLY A 262 2.69 -7.90 -3.99
CA GLY A 262 1.68 -6.95 -3.51
C GLY A 262 0.37 -7.58 -3.08
N ASN A 263 -0.43 -6.81 -2.34
CA ASN A 263 -1.82 -7.12 -2.06
C ASN A 263 -2.68 -6.63 -3.23
N ILE A 264 -2.69 -7.42 -4.31
CA ILE A 264 -3.35 -7.03 -5.56
C ILE A 264 -4.88 -6.99 -5.45
N GLY A 265 -5.46 -7.56 -4.39
CA GLY A 265 -6.88 -7.39 -4.09
C GLY A 265 -7.29 -5.93 -3.86
N SER A 266 -6.36 -5.10 -3.38
CA SER A 266 -6.52 -3.64 -3.26
C SER A 266 -5.80 -2.86 -4.36
N GLY A 267 -5.13 -3.52 -5.30
CA GLY A 267 -4.32 -2.86 -6.32
C GLY A 267 -2.91 -2.49 -5.87
N HIS A 268 -2.46 -2.94 -4.69
CA HIS A 268 -1.14 -2.62 -4.17
C HIS A 268 -0.06 -3.45 -4.85
N ILE A 269 1.00 -2.78 -5.30
CA ILE A 269 2.17 -3.37 -5.96
C ILE A 269 3.44 -2.78 -5.35
N SER A 270 4.39 -3.64 -5.04
CA SER A 270 5.71 -3.27 -4.53
C SER A 270 6.78 -3.88 -5.40
N ILE A 271 7.78 -3.08 -5.74
CA ILE A 271 8.91 -3.50 -6.55
C ILE A 271 10.17 -3.38 -5.72
N THR A 272 10.93 -4.46 -5.66
CA THR A 272 12.25 -4.48 -5.05
C THR A 272 13.29 -4.85 -6.10
N THR A 273 14.32 -4.05 -6.21
CA THR A 273 15.53 -4.30 -6.99
C THR A 273 16.72 -3.74 -6.21
N ALA A 274 17.94 -3.96 -6.66
CA ALA A 274 19.13 -3.51 -5.94
C ALA A 274 20.03 -2.63 -6.80
N PHE A 275 20.67 -1.63 -6.16
CA PHE A 275 21.61 -0.72 -6.78
C PHE A 275 22.92 -0.67 -5.98
N ASP A 276 24.03 -0.38 -6.67
CA ASP A 276 25.33 -0.19 -6.04
C ASP A 276 25.45 1.21 -5.43
N PRO A 277 25.47 1.36 -4.10
CA PRO A 277 25.58 2.65 -3.44
C PRO A 277 26.93 3.35 -3.62
N GLN A 278 27.96 2.62 -4.07
CA GLN A 278 29.29 3.14 -4.37
C GLN A 278 29.45 3.54 -5.85
N GLY A 279 28.43 3.28 -6.67
CA GLY A 279 28.40 3.70 -8.06
C GLY A 279 28.47 5.22 -8.19
N ARG A 280 29.24 5.73 -9.17
CA ARG A 280 29.42 7.18 -9.40
C ARG A 280 28.10 7.93 -9.58
N ASP A 281 27.13 7.29 -10.17
CA ASP A 281 25.83 7.89 -10.54
C ASP A 281 24.66 7.36 -9.69
N TYR A 282 24.94 6.76 -8.52
CA TYR A 282 23.93 6.11 -7.67
C TYR A 282 22.67 6.97 -7.45
N SER A 283 22.83 8.24 -7.06
CA SER A 283 21.67 9.13 -6.84
C SER A 283 20.91 9.42 -8.13
N LYS A 284 21.59 9.55 -9.25
CA LYS A 284 20.98 9.75 -10.56
C LYS A 284 20.23 8.52 -11.03
N ASP A 285 20.85 7.34 -10.85
CA ASP A 285 20.25 6.06 -11.23
C ASP A 285 18.96 5.80 -10.44
N ILE A 286 18.95 6.05 -9.14
CA ILE A 286 17.75 5.92 -8.31
C ILE A 286 16.69 6.96 -8.71
N SER A 287 17.09 8.21 -8.97
CA SER A 287 16.15 9.25 -9.40
C SER A 287 15.55 8.93 -10.77
N ALA A 288 16.35 8.42 -11.70
CA ALA A 288 15.87 7.99 -13.02
C ALA A 288 14.92 6.78 -12.89
N TYR A 289 15.29 5.80 -12.08
CA TYR A 289 14.44 4.64 -11.76
C TYR A 289 13.09 5.10 -11.17
N ALA A 290 13.11 5.93 -10.14
CA ALA A 290 11.91 6.43 -9.49
C ALA A 290 11.02 7.21 -10.47
N SER A 291 11.61 8.12 -11.27
CA SER A 291 10.88 8.93 -12.26
C SER A 291 10.23 8.07 -13.33
N SER A 292 10.92 7.02 -13.80
CA SER A 292 10.35 6.09 -14.79
C SER A 292 9.17 5.31 -14.22
N ILE A 293 9.34 4.71 -13.02
CA ILE A 293 8.26 3.99 -12.35
C ILE A 293 7.05 4.89 -12.09
N PHE A 294 7.26 6.09 -11.55
CA PHE A 294 6.17 7.01 -11.24
C PHE A 294 5.51 7.60 -12.49
N SER A 295 6.23 7.70 -13.62
CA SER A 295 5.63 8.01 -14.92
C SER A 295 4.67 6.92 -15.38
N ILE A 296 5.03 5.66 -15.21
CA ILE A 296 4.15 4.52 -15.49
C ILE A 296 2.92 4.61 -14.58
N VAL A 297 3.11 4.77 -13.26
CA VAL A 297 1.99 4.93 -12.30
C VAL A 297 1.04 6.06 -12.72
N LYS A 298 1.57 7.20 -13.14
CA LYS A 298 0.80 8.35 -13.61
C LYS A 298 -0.09 8.02 -14.82
N ASN A 299 0.41 7.23 -15.78
CA ASN A 299 -0.36 6.83 -16.95
C ASN A 299 -1.62 6.04 -16.58
N TYR A 300 -1.57 5.31 -15.47
CA TYR A 300 -2.69 4.55 -14.90
C TYR A 300 -3.48 5.33 -13.84
N LYS A 301 -3.23 6.64 -13.67
CA LYS A 301 -3.84 7.46 -12.61
C LYS A 301 -3.68 6.82 -11.22
N GLY A 302 -2.57 6.13 -11.02
CA GLY A 302 -2.23 5.43 -9.78
C GLY A 302 -1.69 6.35 -8.70
N GLY A 303 -1.52 5.80 -7.50
CA GLY A 303 -0.85 6.44 -6.36
C GLY A 303 0.56 5.89 -6.16
N ILE A 304 1.42 6.70 -5.59
CA ILE A 304 2.81 6.32 -5.28
C ILE A 304 2.98 5.78 -3.86
N SER A 305 1.93 5.86 -3.05
CA SER A 305 1.89 5.33 -1.69
C SER A 305 0.50 4.79 -1.35
N ALA A 306 0.37 3.47 -1.30
CA ALA A 306 -0.87 2.82 -0.89
C ALA A 306 -1.07 2.86 0.63
N VAL A 307 -0.02 2.52 1.40
CA VAL A 307 -0.15 2.30 2.87
C VAL A 307 1.01 2.84 3.71
N SER A 308 2.12 3.24 3.11
CA SER A 308 3.37 3.51 3.86
C SER A 308 3.79 4.98 3.92
N GLY A 309 3.03 5.90 3.31
CA GLY A 309 3.42 7.31 3.20
C GLY A 309 4.60 7.54 2.24
N GLU A 310 4.96 8.79 1.99
CA GLU A 310 6.02 9.15 1.04
C GLU A 310 7.40 9.24 1.68
N GLY A 311 7.46 9.71 2.92
CA GLY A 311 8.72 10.08 3.54
C GLY A 311 9.52 11.09 2.72
N LEU A 312 10.76 11.31 3.07
CA LEU A 312 11.67 12.20 2.32
C LEU A 312 11.96 11.70 0.90
N ALA A 313 11.90 10.37 0.69
CA ALA A 313 12.29 9.78 -0.57
C ALA A 313 11.25 9.99 -1.69
N ARG A 314 9.97 9.96 -1.38
CA ARG A 314 8.88 10.00 -2.38
C ARG A 314 8.14 11.34 -2.44
N THR A 315 8.19 12.15 -1.39
CA THR A 315 7.58 13.50 -1.39
C THR A 315 7.94 14.37 -2.61
N PRO A 316 9.17 14.37 -3.14
CA PRO A 316 9.50 15.10 -4.36
C PRO A 316 8.72 14.66 -5.60
N TYR A 317 8.13 13.48 -5.60
CA TYR A 317 7.41 12.89 -6.73
C TYR A 317 5.88 13.03 -6.63
N LEU A 318 5.34 13.77 -5.66
CA LEU A 318 3.89 14.00 -5.52
C LEU A 318 3.27 14.64 -6.77
N SER A 319 4.03 15.38 -7.57
CA SER A 319 3.60 15.98 -8.85
C SER A 319 3.27 14.93 -9.93
N TYR A 320 3.64 13.67 -9.73
CA TYR A 320 3.19 12.59 -10.61
C TYR A 320 1.73 12.20 -10.37
N VAL A 321 1.24 12.43 -9.15
CA VAL A 321 -0.13 12.07 -8.73
C VAL A 321 -1.04 13.31 -8.73
N TYR A 322 -0.56 14.43 -8.21
CA TYR A 322 -1.37 15.62 -7.97
C TYR A 322 -0.93 16.81 -8.83
N ASN A 323 -1.90 17.63 -9.22
CA ASN A 323 -1.65 18.90 -9.89
C ASN A 323 -1.17 19.99 -8.91
N ASP A 324 -0.68 21.10 -9.45
CA ASP A 324 -0.13 22.22 -8.66
C ASP A 324 -1.15 22.83 -7.69
N ALA A 325 -2.44 22.84 -8.05
CA ALA A 325 -3.50 23.36 -7.19
C ALA A 325 -3.60 22.52 -5.91
N THR A 326 -3.64 21.19 -6.04
CA THR A 326 -3.68 20.25 -4.89
C THR A 326 -2.41 20.35 -4.06
N LEU A 327 -1.23 20.40 -4.70
CA LEU A 327 0.05 20.58 -4.00
C LEU A 327 0.12 21.91 -3.25
N SER A 328 -0.49 22.98 -3.80
CA SER A 328 -0.63 24.25 -3.09
C SER A 328 -1.49 24.14 -1.84
N ILE A 329 -2.57 23.35 -1.89
CA ILE A 329 -3.41 23.10 -0.72
C ILE A 329 -2.64 22.33 0.35
N PHE A 330 -1.85 21.31 -0.01
CA PHE A 330 -0.99 20.59 0.94
C PHE A 330 -0.02 21.55 1.67
N ARG A 331 0.61 22.50 0.95
CA ARG A 331 1.48 23.50 1.56
C ARG A 331 0.73 24.40 2.55
N LYS A 332 -0.46 24.87 2.19
CA LYS A 332 -1.31 25.70 3.07
C LYS A 332 -1.77 24.93 4.33
N ILE A 333 -2.05 23.62 4.20
CA ILE A 333 -2.34 22.77 5.36
C ILE A 333 -1.11 22.69 6.26
N LYS A 334 0.07 22.42 5.71
CA LYS A 334 1.33 22.43 6.47
C LYS A 334 1.54 23.74 7.20
N GLU A 335 1.39 24.89 6.51
CA GLU A 335 1.53 26.24 7.07
C GLU A 335 0.52 26.51 8.20
N ALA A 336 -0.72 26.00 8.09
CA ALA A 336 -1.72 26.17 9.13
C ALA A 336 -1.38 25.38 10.41
N TRP A 337 -0.83 24.17 10.26
CA TRP A 337 -0.46 23.33 11.38
C TRP A 337 0.90 23.67 11.98
N ASP A 338 1.87 24.03 11.15
CA ASP A 338 3.26 24.27 11.53
C ASP A 338 3.84 25.49 10.77
N PRO A 339 3.43 26.71 11.14
CA PRO A 339 3.86 27.95 10.47
C PRO A 339 5.35 28.26 10.62
N LEU A 340 6.01 27.66 11.61
CA LEU A 340 7.44 27.85 11.85
C LEU A 340 8.31 26.74 11.26
N SER A 341 7.69 25.75 10.63
CA SER A 341 8.38 24.58 10.02
C SER A 341 9.34 23.88 10.99
N ILE A 342 8.88 23.61 12.22
CA ILE A 342 9.65 22.91 13.24
C ILE A 342 9.39 21.41 13.30
N LEU A 343 8.35 20.93 12.58
CA LEU A 343 7.92 19.54 12.49
C LEU A 343 8.34 18.89 11.17
#